data_fff9c3714bc6625b12fe7f1b29897504
#
_entry.id   fff9c3714bc6625b12fe7f1b29897504
#
_cell.length_a   1.000
_cell.length_b   1.000
_cell.length_c   1.000
_cell.angle_alpha   90.00
_cell.angle_beta   90.00
_cell.angle_gamma   90.00
#
_symmetry.space_group_name_H-M   'P 1'
#
loop_
_entity.id
_entity.type
_entity.pdbx_description
1 polymer ?
#
loop_
_entity_poly.entity_id
_entity_poly.type
_entity_poly.pdbx_seq_one_letter_code
_entity_poly.pdbx_strand_id
1 'polypeptide(L)'
;MPKQSVEYSAGYDLYVPFDTVIKRGRQAVPIGIKVGVPKGIDGHIRPRSGFSIKGMEGYTIPRFKWLKPKLKRFDADVIEGTVDCGYRDEINVIINNHDKPFTIEGGTRIAQIVFNKHELPVLMETDELKGFDRGGGLGHTGTK
;
A
#
# COMPACT_ATOMS: atom_id res chain seq x y z
N MET A 1 16.10 -6.40 -0.48
CA MET A 1 15.78 -6.04 0.92
C MET A 1 15.16 -4.66 0.94
N PRO A 2 14.05 -4.44 1.69
CA PRO A 2 13.48 -3.12 1.92
C PRO A 2 14.51 -2.17 2.52
N LYS A 3 14.51 -0.92 2.06
CA LYS A 3 15.46 0.11 2.52
C LYS A 3 14.70 1.39 2.85
N GLN A 4 15.20 2.13 3.83
CA GLN A 4 14.79 3.52 4.01
C GLN A 4 15.47 4.37 2.93
N SER A 5 14.70 5.16 2.18
CA SER A 5 15.26 6.03 1.12
C SER A 5 16.04 7.21 1.69
N VAL A 6 15.66 7.66 2.89
CA VAL A 6 16.27 8.78 3.61
C VAL A 6 16.41 8.37 5.07
N GLU A 7 17.48 8.78 5.71
CA GLU A 7 17.69 8.60 7.15
C GLU A 7 16.50 9.19 7.93
N TYR A 8 16.02 8.48 8.94
CA TYR A 8 14.80 8.80 9.71
C TYR A 8 13.47 8.74 8.93
N SER A 9 13.44 8.19 7.73
CA SER A 9 12.18 7.89 7.04
C SER A 9 11.36 6.89 7.85
N ALA A 10 10.05 7.14 8.02
CA ALA A 10 9.17 6.23 8.76
C ALA A 10 8.95 4.88 8.07
N GLY A 11 9.10 4.82 6.74
CA GLY A 11 8.80 3.63 5.94
C GLY A 11 10.01 3.02 5.26
N TYR A 12 9.91 1.72 5.04
CA TYR A 12 10.83 0.96 4.21
C TYR A 12 10.22 0.76 2.83
N ASP A 13 10.94 1.13 1.77
CA ASP A 13 10.45 0.98 0.40
C ASP A 13 10.29 -0.50 0.02
N LEU A 14 9.19 -0.81 -0.65
CA LEU A 14 8.87 -2.11 -1.22
C LEU A 14 9.07 -2.08 -2.74
N TYR A 15 9.83 -3.04 -3.25
CA TYR A 15 10.24 -3.12 -4.64
C TYR A 15 9.62 -4.35 -5.30
N VAL A 16 9.17 -4.24 -6.54
CA VAL A 16 8.84 -5.43 -7.33
C VAL A 16 10.13 -6.19 -7.67
N PRO A 17 10.15 -7.53 -7.49
CA PRO A 17 11.37 -8.32 -7.75
C PRO A 17 11.67 -8.48 -9.24
N PHE A 18 10.64 -8.46 -10.10
CA PHE A 18 10.72 -8.72 -11.54
C PHE A 18 9.79 -7.79 -12.32
N ASP A 19 10.02 -7.71 -13.63
CA ASP A 19 9.10 -7.03 -14.53
C ASP A 19 7.68 -7.57 -14.35
N THR A 20 6.76 -6.67 -14.04
CA THR A 20 5.41 -7.03 -13.62
C THR A 20 4.37 -6.30 -14.45
N VAL A 21 3.42 -7.05 -15.00
CA VAL A 21 2.27 -6.49 -15.70
C VAL A 21 1.20 -6.08 -14.68
N ILE A 22 0.87 -4.81 -14.68
CA ILE A 22 -0.24 -4.25 -13.90
C ILE A 22 -1.49 -4.26 -14.78
N LYS A 23 -2.39 -5.19 -14.50
CA LYS A 23 -3.68 -5.33 -15.20
C LYS A 23 -4.62 -4.22 -14.74
N ARG A 24 -5.66 -3.95 -15.52
CA ARG A 24 -6.74 -3.07 -15.08
C ARG A 24 -7.51 -3.68 -13.90
N GLY A 25 -7.91 -2.85 -12.94
CA GLY A 25 -8.58 -3.26 -11.71
C GLY A 25 -7.60 -3.66 -10.60
N ARG A 26 -8.12 -4.37 -9.61
CA ARG A 26 -7.37 -4.76 -8.41
C ARG A 26 -6.55 -6.01 -8.66
N GLN A 27 -5.31 -6.00 -8.17
CA GLN A 27 -4.44 -7.17 -8.13
C GLN A 27 -3.48 -7.12 -6.95
N ALA A 28 -3.08 -8.28 -6.44
CA ALA A 28 -1.99 -8.43 -5.50
C ALA A 28 -0.67 -8.60 -6.29
N VAL A 29 0.32 -7.78 -5.96
CA VAL A 29 1.66 -7.80 -6.57
C VAL A 29 2.63 -8.34 -5.52
N PRO A 30 3.21 -9.53 -5.72
CA PRO A 30 4.16 -10.12 -4.78
C PRO A 30 5.47 -9.33 -4.76
N ILE A 31 6.07 -9.21 -3.58
CA ILE A 31 7.29 -8.41 -3.35
C ILE A 31 8.53 -9.29 -3.15
N GLY A 32 8.38 -10.61 -3.11
CA GLY A 32 9.48 -11.55 -2.97
C GLY A 32 10.08 -11.62 -1.56
N ILE A 33 9.38 -11.10 -0.55
CA ILE A 33 9.86 -11.13 0.85
C ILE A 33 8.78 -11.58 1.82
N LYS A 34 9.22 -12.15 2.94
CA LYS A 34 8.41 -12.40 4.13
C LYS A 34 8.97 -11.59 5.29
N VAL A 35 8.11 -11.14 6.19
CA VAL A 35 8.51 -10.33 7.35
C VAL A 35 7.92 -10.92 8.62
N GLY A 36 8.76 -11.17 9.61
CA GLY A 36 8.33 -11.55 10.95
C GLY A 36 8.10 -10.30 11.80
N VAL A 37 6.84 -9.93 11.99
CA VAL A 37 6.46 -8.76 12.81
C VAL A 37 6.35 -9.20 14.28
N PRO A 38 7.01 -8.52 15.24
CA PRO A 38 6.91 -8.82 16.67
C PRO A 38 5.51 -8.56 17.24
N LYS A 39 5.17 -9.21 18.35
CA LYS A 39 3.92 -8.91 19.08
C LYS A 39 3.88 -7.44 19.52
N GLY A 40 2.70 -6.81 19.43
CA GLY A 40 2.48 -5.40 19.76
C GLY A 40 2.97 -4.43 18.67
N ILE A 41 3.36 -4.96 17.52
CA ILE A 41 3.71 -4.19 16.32
C ILE A 41 2.90 -4.74 15.14
N ASP A 42 2.52 -3.88 14.24
CA ASP A 42 1.94 -4.22 12.95
C ASP A 42 2.66 -3.46 11.82
N GLY A 43 2.64 -4.02 10.63
CA GLY A 43 3.18 -3.40 9.43
C GLY A 43 2.06 -2.85 8.56
N HIS A 44 2.09 -1.56 8.24
CA HIS A 44 1.15 -0.95 7.31
C HIS A 44 1.79 -0.76 5.94
N ILE A 45 1.22 -1.42 4.93
CA ILE A 45 1.58 -1.17 3.53
C ILE A 45 0.84 0.09 3.09
N ARG A 46 1.60 1.09 2.65
CA ARG A 46 1.08 2.41 2.27
C ARG A 46 1.59 2.84 0.91
N PRO A 47 0.84 3.69 0.18
CA PRO A 47 1.36 4.35 -1.00
C PRO A 47 2.53 5.28 -0.64
N ARG A 48 3.37 5.55 -1.61
CA ARG A 48 4.38 6.61 -1.52
C ARG A 48 3.75 7.93 -1.97
N SER A 49 4.09 9.04 -1.32
CA SER A 49 3.51 10.37 -1.61
C SER A 49 3.62 10.78 -3.09
N GLY A 50 4.78 10.55 -3.70
CA GLY A 50 4.97 10.85 -5.11
C GLY A 50 4.12 9.99 -6.04
N PHE A 51 3.77 8.78 -5.61
CA PHE A 51 2.89 7.88 -6.31
C PHE A 51 1.43 8.37 -6.21
N SER A 52 0.98 8.73 -5.01
CA SER A 52 -0.38 9.23 -4.77
C SER A 52 -0.70 10.52 -5.54
N ILE A 53 0.32 11.38 -5.76
CA ILE A 53 0.11 12.65 -6.46
C ILE A 53 0.24 12.50 -7.98
N LYS A 54 1.21 11.69 -8.45
CA LYS A 54 1.64 11.67 -9.86
C LYS A 54 1.21 10.40 -10.60
N GLY A 55 0.58 9.45 -9.93
CA GLY A 55 0.32 8.10 -10.46
C GLY A 55 1.57 7.23 -10.54
N MET A 56 1.39 5.99 -10.98
CA MET A 56 2.43 4.97 -11.10
C MET A 56 3.18 5.11 -12.43
N GLU A 57 4.50 5.18 -12.34
CA GLU A 57 5.35 5.19 -13.54
C GLU A 57 5.53 3.77 -14.07
N GLY A 58 5.39 3.61 -15.38
CA GLY A 58 5.52 2.31 -16.03
C GLY A 58 5.55 2.44 -17.54
N TYR A 59 5.65 1.32 -18.23
CA TYR A 59 5.76 1.25 -19.68
C TYR A 59 4.45 0.79 -20.29
N THR A 60 4.06 1.45 -21.37
CA THR A 60 2.94 1.00 -22.21
C THR A 60 3.20 -0.39 -22.77
N ILE A 61 2.17 -1.23 -22.89
CA ILE A 61 2.23 -2.51 -23.57
C ILE A 61 1.86 -2.27 -25.03
N PRO A 62 2.82 -2.38 -25.98
CA PRO A 62 2.55 -2.12 -27.38
C PRO A 62 1.60 -3.17 -27.98
N ARG A 63 0.65 -2.73 -28.81
CA ARG A 63 -0.23 -3.64 -29.55
C ARG A 63 0.50 -4.46 -30.60
N PHE A 64 1.58 -3.90 -31.18
CA PHE A 64 2.38 -4.55 -32.23
C PHE A 64 3.85 -4.65 -31.80
N LYS A 65 4.51 -5.76 -32.12
CA LYS A 65 5.90 -6.06 -31.73
C LYS A 65 6.95 -5.02 -32.22
N TRP A 66 6.66 -4.31 -33.32
CA TRP A 66 7.54 -3.28 -33.87
C TRP A 66 7.43 -1.91 -33.16
N LEU A 67 6.41 -1.73 -32.31
CA LEU A 67 6.28 -0.52 -31.48
C LEU A 67 7.12 -0.66 -30.20
N LYS A 68 7.84 0.39 -29.85
CA LYS A 68 8.59 0.42 -28.59
C LYS A 68 7.67 0.79 -27.42
N PRO A 69 7.84 0.17 -26.24
CA PRO A 69 7.20 0.61 -25.00
C PRO A 69 7.55 2.08 -24.71
N LYS A 70 6.60 2.85 -24.20
CA LYS A 70 6.80 4.24 -23.81
C LYS A 70 6.61 4.37 -22.31
N LEU A 71 7.57 5.01 -21.65
CA LEU A 71 7.45 5.38 -20.24
C LEU A 71 6.34 6.41 -20.06
N LYS A 72 5.41 6.16 -19.16
CA LYS A 72 4.29 7.03 -18.84
C LYS A 72 3.91 6.91 -17.36
N ARG A 73 3.04 7.80 -16.93
CA ARG A 73 2.33 7.69 -15.67
C ARG A 73 0.92 7.18 -15.92
N PHE A 74 0.51 6.27 -15.05
CA PHE A 74 -0.78 5.60 -15.10
C PHE A 74 -1.56 5.92 -13.83
N ASP A 75 -2.86 6.06 -13.97
CA ASP A 75 -3.79 6.24 -12.85
C ASP A 75 -3.96 4.89 -12.13
N ALA A 76 -3.19 4.72 -11.08
CA ALA A 76 -3.20 3.51 -10.27
C ALA A 76 -2.89 3.85 -8.81
N ASP A 77 -3.61 3.19 -7.90
CA ASP A 77 -3.50 3.38 -6.46
C ASP A 77 -2.93 2.15 -5.78
N VAL A 78 -2.17 2.37 -4.71
CA VAL A 78 -1.87 1.34 -3.72
C VAL A 78 -2.95 1.35 -2.68
N ILE A 79 -3.62 0.22 -2.50
CA ILE A 79 -4.59 0.02 -1.43
C ILE A 79 -3.81 -0.37 -0.17
N GLU A 80 -4.10 0.31 0.92
CA GLU A 80 -3.47 0.03 2.21
C GLU A 80 -3.79 -1.38 2.69
N GLY A 81 -2.83 -2.00 3.34
CA GLY A 81 -2.94 -3.33 3.92
C GLY A 81 -2.18 -3.43 5.22
N THR A 82 -2.62 -4.33 6.10
CA THR A 82 -1.98 -4.59 7.38
C THR A 82 -1.26 -5.93 7.35
N VAL A 83 -0.07 -5.97 7.90
CA VAL A 83 0.76 -7.17 8.11
C VAL A 83 0.85 -7.43 9.60
N ASP A 84 0.07 -8.37 10.08
CA ASP A 84 -0.02 -8.74 11.49
C ASP A 84 1.20 -9.52 11.99
N CYS A 85 1.41 -9.56 13.30
CA CYS A 85 2.49 -10.32 13.93
C CYS A 85 2.44 -11.83 13.63
N GLY A 86 1.25 -12.38 13.30
CA GLY A 86 1.04 -13.78 12.93
C GLY A 86 1.22 -14.08 11.44
N TYR A 87 1.32 -13.06 10.58
CA TYR A 87 1.46 -13.26 9.13
C TYR A 87 2.82 -13.86 8.78
N ARG A 88 2.82 -14.93 7.97
CA ARG A 88 4.03 -15.67 7.58
C ARG A 88 4.20 -15.88 6.09
N ASP A 89 3.24 -15.41 5.31
CA ASP A 89 3.29 -15.51 3.86
C ASP A 89 4.06 -14.34 3.22
N GLU A 90 4.19 -14.40 1.92
CA GLU A 90 4.83 -13.35 1.14
C GLU A 90 4.05 -12.06 1.20
N ILE A 91 4.76 -10.93 1.39
CA ILE A 91 4.17 -9.59 1.32
C ILE A 91 3.67 -9.33 -0.10
N ASN A 92 2.42 -8.90 -0.20
CA ASN A 92 1.79 -8.48 -1.43
C ASN A 92 1.36 -7.02 -1.33
N VAL A 93 1.64 -6.23 -2.34
CA VAL A 93 1.10 -4.88 -2.49
C VAL A 93 -0.16 -4.94 -3.34
N ILE A 94 -1.27 -4.47 -2.79
CA ILE A 94 -2.54 -4.42 -3.54
C ILE A 94 -2.55 -3.14 -4.37
N ILE A 95 -2.63 -3.29 -5.69
CA ILE A 95 -2.72 -2.18 -6.64
C ILE A 95 -4.09 -2.20 -7.30
N ASN A 96 -4.72 -1.03 -7.40
CA ASN A 96 -5.91 -0.81 -8.21
C ASN A 96 -5.55 0.09 -9.39
N ASN A 97 -5.54 -0.46 -10.59
CA ASN A 97 -5.23 0.27 -11.82
C ASN A 97 -6.53 0.70 -12.54
N HIS A 98 -6.72 2.00 -12.70
CA HIS A 98 -7.88 2.59 -13.39
C HIS A 98 -7.66 2.72 -14.91
N ASP A 99 -6.40 2.63 -15.34
CA ASP A 99 -5.98 2.76 -16.73
C ASP A 99 -5.91 1.41 -17.49
N LYS A 100 -5.37 1.48 -18.70
CA LYS A 100 -4.99 0.31 -19.49
C LYS A 100 -3.85 -0.45 -18.81
N PRO A 101 -3.71 -1.76 -19.07
CA PRO A 101 -2.57 -2.51 -18.55
C PRO A 101 -1.23 -1.88 -18.97
N PHE A 102 -0.26 -1.95 -18.07
CA PHE A 102 1.09 -1.46 -18.28
C PHE A 102 2.10 -2.36 -17.56
N THR A 103 3.39 -2.19 -17.84
CA THR A 103 4.46 -2.96 -17.21
C THR A 103 5.30 -2.05 -16.32
N ILE A 104 5.66 -2.51 -15.15
CA ILE A 104 6.69 -1.91 -14.28
C ILE A 104 7.93 -2.80 -14.29
N GLU A 105 9.11 -2.18 -14.32
CA GLU A 105 10.38 -2.89 -14.30
C GLU A 105 10.70 -3.43 -12.91
N GLY A 106 11.36 -4.58 -12.87
CA GLY A 106 11.93 -5.13 -11.64
C GLY A 106 12.85 -4.11 -10.95
N GLY A 107 12.79 -4.06 -9.63
CA GLY A 107 13.49 -3.05 -8.84
C GLY A 107 12.77 -1.71 -8.71
N THR A 108 11.60 -1.54 -9.33
CA THR A 108 10.77 -0.33 -9.14
C THR A 108 10.15 -0.32 -7.75
N ARG A 109 10.21 0.84 -7.07
CA ARG A 109 9.56 1.07 -5.77
C ARG A 109 8.09 1.38 -5.97
N ILE A 110 7.20 0.53 -5.46
CA ILE A 110 5.75 0.65 -5.65
C ILE A 110 4.98 1.04 -4.41
N ALA A 111 5.51 0.75 -3.23
CA ALA A 111 4.89 1.04 -1.95
C ALA A 111 5.95 1.23 -0.86
N GLN A 112 5.50 1.42 0.36
CA GLN A 112 6.33 1.38 1.56
C GLN A 112 5.61 0.61 2.66
N ILE A 113 6.37 -0.01 3.58
CA ILE A 113 5.85 -0.58 4.81
C ILE A 113 6.30 0.27 5.99
N VAL A 114 5.36 0.64 6.84
CA VAL A 114 5.59 1.41 8.08
C VAL A 114 5.19 0.53 9.25
N PHE A 115 6.07 0.38 10.22
CA PHE A 115 5.78 -0.38 11.44
C PHE A 115 5.27 0.53 12.53
N ASN A 116 4.12 0.17 13.12
CA ASN A 116 3.50 0.91 14.21
C ASN A 116 3.38 0.03 15.44
N LYS A 117 3.57 0.63 16.60
CA LYS A 117 3.21 0.01 17.87
C LYS A 117 1.71 0.16 18.08
N HIS A 118 1.05 -0.90 18.50
CA HIS A 118 -0.39 -0.88 18.76
C HIS A 118 -0.72 -1.50 20.12
N GLU A 119 -1.85 -1.12 20.66
CA GLU A 119 -2.44 -1.72 21.84
C GLU A 119 -3.70 -2.50 21.45
N LEU A 120 -3.92 -3.62 22.11
CA LEU A 120 -5.12 -4.45 21.94
C LEU A 120 -5.95 -4.34 23.21
N PRO A 121 -6.91 -3.42 23.27
CA PRO A 121 -7.82 -3.29 24.42
C PRO A 121 -8.71 -4.54 24.53
N VAL A 122 -9.08 -4.88 25.74
CA VAL A 122 -10.12 -5.88 25.98
C VAL A 122 -11.47 -5.26 25.64
N LEU A 123 -12.16 -5.85 24.68
CA LEU A 123 -13.51 -5.44 24.32
C LEU A 123 -14.52 -6.12 25.23
N MET A 124 -15.46 -5.35 25.76
CA MET A 124 -16.55 -5.84 26.61
C MET A 124 -17.88 -5.37 26.00
N GLU A 125 -18.82 -6.29 25.87
CA GLU A 125 -20.18 -5.96 25.46
C GLU A 125 -20.90 -5.28 26.63
N THR A 126 -21.65 -4.21 26.34
CA THR A 126 -22.44 -3.48 27.31
C THR A 126 -23.69 -2.85 26.66
N ASP A 127 -24.78 -2.80 27.37
CA ASP A 127 -26.00 -2.14 26.91
C ASP A 127 -25.88 -0.61 26.98
N GLU A 128 -24.98 -0.08 27.80
CA GLU A 128 -24.79 1.36 27.98
C GLU A 128 -23.31 1.74 28.04
N LEU A 129 -22.91 2.73 27.23
CA LEU A 129 -21.57 3.31 27.29
C LEU A 129 -21.54 4.40 28.37
N LYS A 130 -20.62 4.25 29.33
CA LYS A 130 -20.35 5.23 30.37
C LYS A 130 -19.14 6.10 30.01
N GLY A 131 -19.16 7.34 30.45
CA GLY A 131 -18.05 8.26 30.26
C GLY A 131 -18.44 9.55 29.56
N PHE A 132 -17.45 10.27 29.04
CA PHE A 132 -17.67 11.53 28.34
C PHE A 132 -18.28 11.27 26.95
N ASP A 133 -19.45 11.87 26.72
CA ASP A 133 -20.07 11.94 25.38
C ASP A 133 -19.88 13.37 24.84
N ARG A 134 -19.19 13.50 23.72
CA ARG A 134 -19.03 14.79 23.03
C ARG A 134 -20.30 15.30 22.36
N GLY A 135 -21.34 14.47 22.28
CA GLY A 135 -22.54 14.71 21.48
C GLY A 135 -22.25 14.79 19.97
N GLY A 136 -23.18 14.32 19.16
CA GLY A 136 -23.10 14.38 17.70
C GLY A 136 -22.35 13.21 17.05
N GLY A 137 -22.74 12.91 15.82
CA GLY A 137 -22.21 11.83 14.99
C GLY A 137 -21.63 12.32 13.68
N LEU A 138 -21.84 11.55 12.60
CA LEU A 138 -21.38 11.88 11.24
C LEU A 138 -21.96 13.21 10.76
N GLY A 139 -21.08 14.11 10.30
CA GLY A 139 -21.48 15.42 9.76
C GLY A 139 -21.77 16.50 10.81
N HIS A 140 -21.66 16.19 12.09
CA HIS A 140 -21.97 17.14 13.18
C HIS A 140 -21.10 18.40 13.19
N THR A 141 -19.83 18.27 12.76
CA THR A 141 -18.89 19.42 12.74
C THR A 141 -19.07 20.39 11.59
N GLY A 142 -19.98 20.09 10.65
CA GLY A 142 -20.21 20.91 9.47
C GLY A 142 -19.05 20.96 8.50
N THR A 143 -19.19 21.76 7.46
CA THR A 143 -18.16 21.97 6.42
C THR A 143 -17.50 23.35 6.51
N LYS A 144 -17.84 24.18 7.51
CA LYS A 144 -17.23 25.49 7.81
C LYS A 144 -17.11 25.67 9.30
#